data_989cf3f138bf9ca9028d759f56ff8105
#
_entry.id   989cf3f138bf9ca9028d759f56ff8105
#
_cell.length_a   1.000
_cell.length_b   1.000
_cell.length_c   1.000
_cell.angle_alpha   90.00
_cell.angle_beta   90.00
_cell.angle_gamma   90.00
#
_symmetry.space_group_name_H-M   'P 1'
#
loop_
_entity.id
_entity.type
_entity.pdbx_description
1 polymer ?
#
loop_
_entity_poly.entity_id
_entity_poly.type
_entity_poly.pdbx_seq_one_letter_code
_entity_poly.pdbx_strand_id
1 'polypeptide(L)'
;MASFNETEFLTSDAFTTTVTKSIQDLTFGWIPNINAQFVLSDGYFVFIMQLGFALLTAGSVRAKSAKSVCLKNVMDVMFGGAAYFLLGWAFAYGDKTTCDDAGVCSSVGNPFIGTEQFAMSNLADTSFHTFYFQYVFAISTATIVSGAVAERIQFIAYALYAFFICAWVYPVLSHWCWTASGFASPTRLASLGPLLFGSGVYDTVGSGAVHMVGGVAGLAGAWVAGPRLGRFNSQGKPQPIHGHNAVYYTIGYLLLALGFFCFNSGTMAQIIAADGSSFGGVVARCTISTTMGLCFGGITSVLVYLAYSKYTTGHAVWDLFSAGNGSLLGTIVITSGCATFAPWAAAVGGIIGGLIYLPSSLFCLHVLKIDDPVDAFTVHGVGGAAGLIFYALFAEKDLVATLYGPLPDGGQRHWGCFLGDNGTVLAANLVWILIIFGWTMGMMVPFFYVLKLCGLLRLSPQEEEEGPDLSHHGGSAYPGLDKAYGDFESSVNNGGNYKAVENGNGKGTSLNDKIAGLEAELATLSAKVKKMDAVEA
;
A
#
# COMPACT_ATOMS: atom_id res chain seq x y z
N MET A 1 1.45 59.11 41.65
CA MET A 1 1.59 57.93 40.77
C MET A 1 2.15 56.80 41.62
N ALA A 2 1.35 55.77 41.92
CA ALA A 2 1.88 54.61 42.63
C ALA A 2 2.90 53.93 41.70
N SER A 3 4.10 53.65 42.19
CA SER A 3 5.14 52.95 41.44
C SER A 3 4.63 51.54 41.14
N PHE A 4 4.58 51.15 39.87
CA PHE A 4 4.25 49.78 39.46
C PHE A 4 5.31 48.85 40.01
N ASN A 5 4.91 47.94 40.90
CA ASN A 5 5.77 46.92 41.46
C ASN A 5 5.64 45.64 40.63
N GLU A 6 6.61 45.42 39.74
CA GLU A 6 6.65 44.29 38.81
C GLU A 6 6.62 42.94 39.54
N THR A 7 7.32 42.83 40.65
CA THR A 7 7.39 41.58 41.42
C THR A 7 6.03 41.25 42.06
N GLU A 8 5.32 42.27 42.61
CA GLU A 8 4.03 42.11 43.22
C GLU A 8 2.93 41.81 42.16
N PHE A 9 3.08 42.34 40.96
CA PHE A 9 2.20 42.03 39.83
C PHE A 9 2.42 40.57 39.35
N LEU A 10 3.66 40.13 39.15
CA LEU A 10 3.99 38.76 38.69
C LEU A 10 3.57 37.67 39.70
N THR A 11 3.46 38.00 40.99
CA THR A 11 2.99 37.08 42.04
C THR A 11 1.52 37.22 42.37
N SER A 12 0.80 38.14 41.71
CA SER A 12 -0.63 38.37 41.97
C SER A 12 -1.52 37.24 41.47
N ASP A 13 -2.62 36.98 42.20
CA ASP A 13 -3.64 36.01 41.76
C ASP A 13 -4.22 36.34 40.38
N ALA A 14 -4.32 37.62 40.04
CA ALA A 14 -4.78 38.08 38.73
C ALA A 14 -3.84 37.69 37.60
N PHE A 15 -2.51 37.81 37.81
CA PHE A 15 -1.49 37.36 36.84
C PHE A 15 -1.53 35.85 36.69
N THR A 16 -1.52 35.13 37.81
CA THR A 16 -1.58 33.66 37.82
C THR A 16 -2.83 33.13 37.10
N THR A 17 -3.99 33.75 37.40
CA THR A 17 -5.27 33.39 36.75
C THR A 17 -5.24 33.67 35.24
N THR A 18 -4.70 34.83 34.84
CA THR A 18 -4.59 35.20 33.42
C THR A 18 -3.66 34.25 32.65
N VAL A 19 -2.49 33.94 33.22
CA VAL A 19 -1.52 33.01 32.62
C VAL A 19 -2.11 31.61 32.54
N THR A 20 -2.74 31.13 33.60
CA THR A 20 -3.41 29.83 33.63
C THR A 20 -4.49 29.73 32.55
N LYS A 21 -5.34 30.77 32.44
CA LYS A 21 -6.37 30.83 31.39
C LYS A 21 -5.77 30.83 29.99
N SER A 22 -4.71 31.62 29.76
CA SER A 22 -4.03 31.68 28.44
C SER A 22 -3.42 30.33 28.09
N ILE A 23 -2.82 29.62 29.05
CA ILE A 23 -2.30 28.27 28.86
C ILE A 23 -3.43 27.29 28.57
N GLN A 24 -4.56 27.38 29.28
CA GLN A 24 -5.73 26.54 29.01
C GLN A 24 -6.30 26.80 27.62
N ASP A 25 -6.50 28.08 27.22
CA ASP A 25 -6.99 28.44 25.90
C ASP A 25 -6.04 27.90 24.78
N LEU A 26 -4.73 28.00 24.98
CA LEU A 26 -3.72 27.47 24.06
C LEU A 26 -3.81 25.94 24.00
N THR A 27 -3.87 25.28 25.14
CA THR A 27 -3.86 23.81 25.22
C THR A 27 -5.16 23.20 24.70
N PHE A 28 -6.31 23.77 25.08
CA PHE A 28 -7.63 23.21 24.74
C PHE A 28 -8.24 23.76 23.45
N GLY A 29 -7.82 24.96 22.99
CA GLY A 29 -8.36 25.60 21.80
C GLY A 29 -7.46 25.47 20.56
N TRP A 30 -6.19 25.84 20.68
CA TRP A 30 -5.31 25.99 19.52
C TRP A 30 -4.58 24.68 19.13
N ILE A 31 -4.01 23.99 20.10
CA ILE A 31 -3.22 22.77 19.84
C ILE A 31 -4.04 21.69 19.15
N PRO A 32 -5.26 21.33 19.62
CA PRO A 32 -6.10 20.36 18.92
C PRO A 32 -6.44 20.77 17.49
N ASN A 33 -6.72 22.06 17.25
CA ASN A 33 -7.07 22.55 15.92
C ASN A 33 -5.88 22.51 14.95
N ILE A 34 -4.67 22.85 15.41
CA ILE A 34 -3.44 22.75 14.61
C ILE A 34 -3.14 21.29 14.28
N ASN A 35 -3.25 20.39 15.25
CA ASN A 35 -3.05 18.97 15.04
C ASN A 35 -4.12 18.36 14.11
N ALA A 36 -5.39 18.76 14.27
CA ALA A 36 -6.46 18.32 13.36
C ALA A 36 -6.21 18.78 11.92
N GLN A 37 -5.77 20.03 11.72
CA GLN A 37 -5.41 20.53 10.39
C GLN A 37 -4.22 19.77 9.80
N PHE A 38 -3.21 19.46 10.59
CA PHE A 38 -2.07 18.63 10.17
C PHE A 38 -2.53 17.25 9.69
N VAL A 39 -3.35 16.55 10.49
CA VAL A 39 -3.87 15.22 10.15
C VAL A 39 -4.73 15.24 8.89
N LEU A 40 -5.61 16.25 8.74
CA LEU A 40 -6.43 16.40 7.53
C LEU A 40 -5.58 16.67 6.30
N SER A 41 -4.58 17.55 6.39
CA SER A 41 -3.69 17.86 5.28
C SER A 41 -2.93 16.61 4.82
N ASP A 42 -2.34 15.87 5.75
CA ASP A 42 -1.66 14.61 5.45
C ASP A 42 -2.64 13.56 4.90
N GLY A 43 -3.85 13.48 5.44
CA GLY A 43 -4.91 12.60 4.93
C GLY A 43 -5.29 12.89 3.47
N TYR A 44 -5.32 14.16 3.05
CA TYR A 44 -5.57 14.52 1.64
C TYR A 44 -4.46 14.01 0.72
N PHE A 45 -3.20 14.08 1.15
CA PHE A 45 -2.09 13.53 0.37
C PHE A 45 -2.06 12.01 0.38
N VAL A 46 -2.48 11.35 1.47
CA VAL A 46 -2.68 9.89 1.46
C VAL A 46 -3.79 9.49 0.50
N PHE A 47 -4.88 10.29 0.41
CA PHE A 47 -5.95 10.05 -0.58
C PHE A 47 -5.42 10.10 -2.03
N ILE A 48 -4.43 10.94 -2.34
CA ILE A 48 -3.78 10.98 -3.67
C ILE A 48 -3.13 9.63 -4.03
N MET A 49 -2.77 8.77 -3.06
CA MET A 49 -2.28 7.43 -3.36
C MET A 49 -3.29 6.59 -4.16
N GLN A 50 -4.59 6.87 -4.07
CA GLN A 50 -5.61 6.18 -4.88
C GLN A 50 -5.41 6.45 -6.39
N LEU A 51 -5.07 7.70 -6.75
CA LEU A 51 -4.68 8.02 -8.11
C LEU A 51 -3.34 7.36 -8.49
N GLY A 52 -2.41 7.29 -7.54
CA GLY A 52 -1.13 6.59 -7.69
C GLY A 52 -1.33 5.11 -8.03
N PHE A 53 -2.15 4.39 -7.25
CA PHE A 53 -2.49 2.99 -7.51
C PHE A 53 -3.20 2.80 -8.86
N ALA A 54 -4.16 3.68 -9.19
CA ALA A 54 -4.88 3.62 -10.47
C ALA A 54 -3.92 3.70 -11.66
N LEU A 55 -3.01 4.68 -11.67
CA LEU A 55 -2.08 4.91 -12.77
C LEU A 55 -0.97 3.84 -12.82
N LEU A 56 -0.40 3.47 -11.67
CA LEU A 56 0.61 2.41 -11.60
C LEU A 56 0.04 1.09 -12.15
N THR A 57 -1.15 0.70 -11.68
CA THR A 57 -1.79 -0.54 -12.13
C THR A 57 -2.21 -0.44 -13.59
N ALA A 58 -2.81 0.69 -14.03
CA ALA A 58 -3.16 0.90 -15.44
C ALA A 58 -1.94 0.77 -16.35
N GLY A 59 -0.79 1.34 -15.97
CA GLY A 59 0.46 1.21 -16.72
C GLY A 59 1.02 -0.21 -16.77
N SER A 60 0.78 -1.00 -15.70
CA SER A 60 1.31 -2.36 -15.53
C SER A 60 0.48 -3.46 -16.22
N VAL A 61 -0.78 -3.18 -16.57
CA VAL A 61 -1.67 -4.13 -17.26
C VAL A 61 -1.69 -3.91 -18.76
N ARG A 62 -2.32 -4.83 -19.50
CA ARG A 62 -2.56 -4.67 -20.95
C ARG A 62 -3.57 -3.55 -21.22
N ALA A 63 -3.43 -2.86 -22.37
CA ALA A 63 -4.27 -1.71 -22.76
C ALA A 63 -5.79 -1.99 -22.71
N LYS A 64 -6.18 -3.22 -23.00
CA LYS A 64 -7.57 -3.71 -22.99
C LYS A 64 -8.22 -3.81 -21.59
N SER A 65 -7.48 -3.49 -20.55
CA SER A 65 -7.92 -3.54 -19.16
C SER A 65 -7.71 -2.22 -18.41
N ALA A 66 -7.24 -1.18 -19.09
CA ALA A 66 -6.86 0.09 -18.46
C ALA A 66 -8.06 0.83 -17.84
N LYS A 67 -9.19 0.93 -18.56
CA LYS A 67 -10.43 1.55 -18.08
C LYS A 67 -11.03 0.78 -16.91
N SER A 68 -11.06 -0.55 -16.99
CA SER A 68 -11.53 -1.43 -15.92
C SER A 68 -10.74 -1.21 -14.63
N VAL A 69 -9.41 -1.15 -14.71
CA VAL A 69 -8.54 -0.91 -13.55
C VAL A 69 -8.79 0.48 -12.95
N CYS A 70 -8.86 1.53 -13.76
CA CYS A 70 -9.16 2.87 -13.27
C CYS A 70 -10.52 2.93 -12.57
N LEU A 71 -11.57 2.33 -13.16
CA LEU A 71 -12.90 2.27 -12.55
C LEU A 71 -12.88 1.52 -11.21
N LYS A 72 -12.15 0.40 -11.13
CA LYS A 72 -12.01 -0.38 -9.89
C LYS A 72 -11.40 0.48 -8.77
N ASN A 73 -10.35 1.24 -9.05
CA ASN A 73 -9.74 2.12 -8.05
C ASN A 73 -10.69 3.25 -7.59
N VAL A 74 -11.52 3.79 -8.49
CA VAL A 74 -12.58 4.74 -8.12
C VAL A 74 -13.60 4.07 -7.19
N MET A 75 -13.93 2.81 -7.43
CA MET A 75 -14.88 2.06 -6.60
C MET A 75 -14.31 1.70 -5.21
N ASP A 76 -13.00 1.50 -5.07
CA ASP A 76 -12.37 1.32 -3.76
C ASP A 76 -12.65 2.52 -2.84
N VAL A 77 -12.57 3.73 -3.37
CA VAL A 77 -12.90 4.95 -2.64
C VAL A 77 -14.38 4.94 -2.21
N MET A 78 -15.29 4.55 -3.10
CA MET A 78 -16.73 4.60 -2.85
C MET A 78 -17.21 3.45 -1.96
N PHE A 79 -16.96 2.20 -2.35
CA PHE A 79 -17.41 1.02 -1.59
C PHE A 79 -16.62 0.86 -0.29
N GLY A 80 -15.31 1.10 -0.32
CA GLY A 80 -14.48 1.08 0.88
C GLY A 80 -14.87 2.19 1.85
N GLY A 81 -15.17 3.39 1.34
CA GLY A 81 -15.64 4.51 2.16
C GLY A 81 -16.98 4.23 2.82
N ALA A 82 -17.95 3.74 2.06
CA ALA A 82 -19.24 3.34 2.60
C ALA A 82 -19.11 2.24 3.67
N ALA A 83 -18.28 1.24 3.40
CA ALA A 83 -18.03 0.14 4.33
C ALA A 83 -17.37 0.61 5.62
N TYR A 84 -16.35 1.47 5.50
CA TYR A 84 -15.64 2.01 6.64
C TYR A 84 -16.52 2.93 7.48
N PHE A 85 -17.34 3.77 6.84
CA PHE A 85 -18.33 4.60 7.51
C PHE A 85 -19.36 3.77 8.27
N LEU A 86 -19.96 2.77 7.63
CA LEU A 86 -21.05 2.00 8.23
C LEU A 86 -20.57 1.09 9.37
N LEU A 87 -19.44 0.42 9.20
CA LEU A 87 -18.99 -0.67 10.05
C LEU A 87 -17.53 -0.55 10.50
N GLY A 88 -16.63 -0.20 9.58
CA GLY A 88 -15.19 -0.31 9.79
C GLY A 88 -14.68 0.55 10.94
N TRP A 89 -15.10 1.81 11.01
CA TRP A 89 -14.73 2.69 12.13
C TRP A 89 -15.16 2.11 13.47
N ALA A 90 -16.41 1.63 13.56
CA ALA A 90 -16.94 1.06 14.78
C ALA A 90 -16.15 -0.15 15.27
N PHE A 91 -15.82 -1.08 14.36
CA PHE A 91 -15.00 -2.25 14.70
C PHE A 91 -13.55 -1.90 15.03
N ALA A 92 -12.99 -0.86 14.40
CA ALA A 92 -11.62 -0.44 14.66
C ALA A 92 -11.50 0.38 15.96
N TYR A 93 -12.32 1.44 16.11
CA TYR A 93 -12.10 2.48 17.11
C TYR A 93 -13.32 2.76 17.99
N GLY A 94 -14.45 2.07 17.78
CA GLY A 94 -15.70 2.26 18.52
C GLY A 94 -15.71 1.57 19.88
N ASP A 95 -14.71 1.84 20.72
CA ASP A 95 -14.68 1.33 22.09
C ASP A 95 -15.80 1.92 22.93
N LYS A 96 -16.43 1.08 23.75
CA LYS A 96 -17.43 1.51 24.70
C LYS A 96 -16.79 2.40 25.76
N THR A 97 -17.38 3.57 25.96
CA THR A 97 -16.99 4.50 27.01
C THR A 97 -18.04 4.53 28.11
N THR A 98 -17.63 4.31 29.34
CA THR A 98 -18.49 4.48 30.53
C THR A 98 -17.99 5.67 31.33
N CYS A 99 -18.92 6.54 31.75
CA CYS A 99 -18.61 7.66 32.62
C CYS A 99 -19.15 7.37 34.03
N ASP A 100 -18.37 7.72 35.06
CA ASP A 100 -18.80 7.61 36.44
C ASP A 100 -19.71 8.82 36.84
N ASP A 101 -20.23 8.79 38.05
CA ASP A 101 -21.11 9.84 38.59
C ASP A 101 -20.40 11.22 38.70
N ALA A 102 -19.08 11.24 38.68
CA ALA A 102 -18.27 12.46 38.66
C ALA A 102 -17.99 12.98 37.25
N GLY A 103 -18.50 12.29 36.20
CA GLY A 103 -18.29 12.64 34.81
C GLY A 103 -16.92 12.23 34.25
N VAL A 104 -16.15 11.40 34.98
CA VAL A 104 -14.89 10.84 34.51
C VAL A 104 -15.20 9.64 33.62
N CYS A 105 -14.89 9.77 32.33
CA CYS A 105 -15.15 8.74 31.33
C CYS A 105 -13.93 7.81 31.17
N SER A 106 -14.15 6.52 31.24
CA SER A 106 -13.15 5.49 30.96
C SER A 106 -13.60 4.59 29.82
N SER A 107 -12.66 4.22 28.92
CA SER A 107 -12.93 3.23 27.91
C SER A 107 -13.02 1.83 28.54
N VAL A 108 -14.13 1.14 28.30
CA VAL A 108 -14.33 -0.27 28.63
C VAL A 108 -14.24 -1.05 27.33
N GLY A 109 -13.03 -1.03 26.74
CA GLY A 109 -12.79 -1.65 25.46
C GLY A 109 -12.79 -3.18 25.52
N ASN A 110 -13.05 -3.77 24.39
CA ASN A 110 -12.97 -5.21 24.17
C ASN A 110 -11.67 -5.49 23.39
N PRO A 111 -10.86 -6.49 23.77
CA PRO A 111 -9.57 -6.74 23.11
C PRO A 111 -9.69 -7.24 21.66
N PHE A 112 -10.89 -7.56 21.17
CA PHE A 112 -11.14 -8.11 19.85
C PHE A 112 -11.67 -7.09 18.84
N ILE A 113 -12.70 -6.30 19.20
CA ILE A 113 -13.32 -5.28 18.32
C ILE A 113 -13.94 -4.14 19.13
N GLY A 114 -14.10 -2.98 18.52
CA GLY A 114 -15.03 -1.95 18.99
C GLY A 114 -16.50 -2.35 18.74
N THR A 115 -17.41 -1.80 19.53
CA THR A 115 -18.84 -2.21 19.51
C THR A 115 -19.81 -1.03 19.45
N GLU A 116 -19.29 0.19 19.39
CA GLU A 116 -20.07 1.44 19.33
C GLU A 116 -19.69 2.28 18.10
N GLN A 117 -20.38 3.41 17.91
CA GLN A 117 -20.10 4.38 16.84
C GLN A 117 -20.32 3.86 15.41
N PHE A 118 -21.20 2.87 15.21
CA PHE A 118 -21.62 2.44 13.87
C PHE A 118 -22.22 3.62 13.10
N ALA A 119 -21.85 3.75 11.83
CA ALA A 119 -22.19 4.88 10.98
C ALA A 119 -21.83 6.25 11.63
N MET A 120 -20.71 6.28 12.37
CA MET A 120 -20.21 7.45 13.13
C MET A 120 -21.20 7.98 14.18
N SER A 121 -22.18 7.17 14.60
CA SER A 121 -23.15 7.60 15.62
C SER A 121 -22.44 7.98 16.92
N ASN A 122 -22.78 9.16 17.47
CA ASN A 122 -22.17 9.70 18.68
C ASN A 122 -20.65 9.94 18.62
N LEU A 123 -20.06 9.94 17.44
CA LEU A 123 -18.67 10.37 17.26
C LEU A 123 -18.59 11.89 17.34
N ALA A 124 -17.72 12.40 18.22
CA ALA A 124 -17.54 13.85 18.36
C ALA A 124 -16.88 14.45 17.11
N ASP A 125 -17.31 15.64 16.70
CA ASP A 125 -16.74 16.36 15.54
C ASP A 125 -15.24 16.55 15.66
N THR A 126 -14.73 16.68 16.88
CA THR A 126 -13.29 16.75 17.18
C THR A 126 -12.50 15.49 16.81
N SER A 127 -13.17 14.40 16.46
CA SER A 127 -12.56 13.13 16.01
C SER A 127 -12.73 12.89 14.50
N PHE A 128 -13.42 13.75 13.75
CA PHE A 128 -13.66 13.54 12.32
C PHE A 128 -12.37 13.54 11.48
N HIS A 129 -11.36 14.31 11.88
CA HIS A 129 -10.05 14.28 11.23
C HIS A 129 -9.37 12.91 11.37
N THR A 130 -9.49 12.26 12.53
CA THR A 130 -8.95 10.90 12.76
C THR A 130 -9.74 9.87 11.94
N PHE A 131 -11.09 9.97 11.91
CA PHE A 131 -11.90 9.12 11.04
C PHE A 131 -11.44 9.21 9.59
N TYR A 132 -11.28 10.44 9.07
CA TYR A 132 -10.87 10.64 7.68
C TYR A 132 -9.48 10.03 7.39
N PHE A 133 -8.52 10.24 8.30
CA PHE A 133 -7.17 9.69 8.15
C PHE A 133 -7.19 8.16 8.16
N GLN A 134 -7.94 7.55 9.05
CA GLN A 134 -8.07 6.09 9.13
C GLN A 134 -8.90 5.50 7.97
N TYR A 135 -9.86 6.26 7.44
CA TYR A 135 -10.56 5.87 6.21
C TYR A 135 -9.61 5.72 5.02
N VAL A 136 -8.71 6.69 4.82
CA VAL A 136 -7.76 6.60 3.68
C VAL A 136 -6.76 5.45 3.84
N PHE A 137 -6.48 5.01 5.05
CA PHE A 137 -5.71 3.79 5.33
C PHE A 137 -6.49 2.52 4.96
N ALA A 138 -7.76 2.46 5.33
CA ALA A 138 -8.62 1.32 5.01
C ALA A 138 -8.75 1.10 3.50
N ILE A 139 -9.06 2.17 2.75
CA ILE A 139 -9.17 2.07 1.28
C ILE A 139 -7.82 1.76 0.61
N SER A 140 -6.70 2.25 1.16
CA SER A 140 -5.37 1.89 0.66
C SER A 140 -5.09 0.40 0.81
N THR A 141 -5.49 -0.21 1.94
CA THR A 141 -5.39 -1.66 2.16
C THR A 141 -6.19 -2.45 1.13
N ALA A 142 -7.43 -2.03 0.82
CA ALA A 142 -8.28 -2.67 -0.19
C ALA A 142 -7.70 -2.51 -1.60
N THR A 143 -7.17 -1.33 -1.91
CA THR A 143 -6.64 -1.01 -3.24
C THR A 143 -5.37 -1.80 -3.58
N ILE A 144 -4.54 -2.16 -2.59
CA ILE A 144 -3.38 -3.05 -2.81
C ILE A 144 -3.80 -4.37 -3.48
N VAL A 145 -4.95 -4.93 -3.10
CA VAL A 145 -5.47 -6.18 -3.69
C VAL A 145 -5.77 -6.03 -5.18
N SER A 146 -6.16 -4.84 -5.61
CA SER A 146 -6.61 -4.56 -6.97
C SER A 146 -5.59 -4.95 -8.03
N GLY A 147 -4.33 -4.63 -7.77
CA GLY A 147 -3.22 -4.93 -8.65
C GLY A 147 -2.98 -6.43 -8.81
N ALA A 148 -3.02 -7.19 -7.70
CA ALA A 148 -2.76 -8.63 -7.68
C ALA A 148 -3.77 -9.45 -8.50
N VAL A 149 -5.02 -8.97 -8.62
CA VAL A 149 -6.11 -9.67 -9.32
C VAL A 149 -6.53 -9.02 -10.63
N ALA A 150 -5.78 -8.00 -11.07
CA ALA A 150 -6.09 -7.23 -12.27
C ALA A 150 -6.26 -8.11 -13.52
N GLU A 151 -7.01 -7.60 -14.48
CA GLU A 151 -7.34 -8.17 -15.79
C GLU A 151 -8.30 -9.37 -15.81
N ARG A 152 -8.52 -10.09 -14.70
CA ARG A 152 -9.21 -11.39 -14.73
C ARG A 152 -10.38 -11.57 -13.77
N ILE A 153 -10.62 -10.64 -12.82
CA ILE A 153 -11.79 -10.75 -11.94
C ILE A 153 -12.94 -9.85 -12.38
N GLN A 154 -14.15 -10.29 -12.08
CA GLN A 154 -15.37 -9.54 -12.35
C GLN A 154 -15.45 -8.29 -11.47
N PHE A 155 -16.12 -7.26 -11.99
CA PHE A 155 -16.31 -6.00 -11.28
C PHE A 155 -17.06 -6.17 -9.95
N ILE A 156 -18.05 -7.05 -9.91
CA ILE A 156 -18.83 -7.32 -8.67
C ILE A 156 -17.94 -7.93 -7.57
N ALA A 157 -17.04 -8.86 -7.92
CA ALA A 157 -16.10 -9.42 -6.96
C ALA A 157 -15.22 -8.34 -6.35
N TYR A 158 -14.86 -7.37 -7.17
CA TYR A 158 -14.06 -6.23 -6.77
C TYR A 158 -14.78 -5.36 -5.73
N ALA A 159 -15.99 -4.95 -6.02
CA ALA A 159 -16.80 -4.15 -5.10
C ALA A 159 -17.02 -4.86 -3.76
N LEU A 160 -17.30 -6.16 -3.81
CA LEU A 160 -17.55 -6.96 -2.61
C LEU A 160 -16.30 -7.14 -1.74
N TYR A 161 -15.12 -7.39 -2.32
CA TYR A 161 -13.93 -7.55 -1.48
C TYR A 161 -13.47 -6.20 -0.90
N ALA A 162 -13.58 -5.09 -1.65
CA ALA A 162 -13.25 -3.77 -1.13
C ALA A 162 -14.14 -3.42 0.07
N PHE A 163 -15.45 -3.70 -0.05
CA PHE A 163 -16.37 -3.56 1.07
C PHE A 163 -15.96 -4.43 2.26
N PHE A 164 -15.69 -5.73 2.05
CA PHE A 164 -15.36 -6.67 3.12
C PHE A 164 -14.03 -6.33 3.82
N ILE A 165 -13.01 -5.93 3.08
CA ILE A 165 -11.73 -5.51 3.67
C ILE A 165 -11.93 -4.28 4.54
N CYS A 166 -12.61 -3.24 4.04
CA CYS A 166 -12.80 -1.99 4.77
C CYS A 166 -13.83 -2.10 5.91
N ALA A 167 -14.81 -3.03 5.82
CA ALA A 167 -15.79 -3.25 6.87
C ALA A 167 -15.27 -4.14 8.01
N TRP A 168 -14.39 -5.11 7.71
CA TRP A 168 -14.08 -6.17 8.66
C TRP A 168 -12.60 -6.53 8.74
N VAL A 169 -11.96 -6.94 7.65
CA VAL A 169 -10.63 -7.55 7.71
C VAL A 169 -9.59 -6.59 8.28
N TYR A 170 -9.48 -5.39 7.72
CA TYR A 170 -8.58 -4.32 8.15
C TYR A 170 -8.98 -3.73 9.52
N PRO A 171 -10.25 -3.37 9.77
CA PRO A 171 -10.65 -2.78 11.04
C PRO A 171 -10.30 -3.62 12.26
N VAL A 172 -10.51 -4.93 12.18
CA VAL A 172 -10.18 -5.84 13.28
C VAL A 172 -8.69 -5.85 13.60
N LEU A 173 -7.83 -5.90 12.58
CA LEU A 173 -6.38 -5.86 12.78
C LEU A 173 -5.90 -4.50 13.29
N SER A 174 -6.46 -3.40 12.79
CA SER A 174 -6.13 -2.06 13.30
C SER A 174 -6.56 -1.88 14.76
N HIS A 175 -7.72 -2.44 15.15
CA HIS A 175 -8.13 -2.49 16.55
C HIS A 175 -7.10 -3.22 17.41
N TRP A 176 -6.66 -4.40 16.99
CA TRP A 176 -5.73 -5.21 17.78
C TRP A 176 -4.40 -4.55 18.06
N CYS A 177 -3.84 -3.77 17.12
CA CYS A 177 -2.50 -3.20 17.26
C CYS A 177 -2.45 -1.71 17.61
N TRP A 178 -3.51 -0.93 17.32
CA TRP A 178 -3.46 0.53 17.47
C TRP A 178 -4.37 1.11 18.54
N THR A 179 -5.34 0.33 19.07
CA THR A 179 -6.19 0.83 20.14
C THR A 179 -5.64 0.48 21.52
N ALA A 180 -6.01 1.27 22.51
CA ALA A 180 -5.64 1.00 23.91
C ALA A 180 -6.30 -0.25 24.49
N SER A 181 -7.34 -0.79 23.86
CA SER A 181 -8.02 -2.03 24.21
C SER A 181 -7.49 -3.25 23.46
N GLY A 182 -6.86 -3.07 22.31
CA GLY A 182 -6.36 -4.16 21.47
C GLY A 182 -5.33 -5.05 22.18
N PHE A 183 -5.47 -6.36 21.99
CA PHE A 183 -4.62 -7.32 22.72
C PHE A 183 -3.13 -7.26 22.32
N ALA A 184 -2.83 -6.80 21.11
CA ALA A 184 -1.48 -6.70 20.57
C ALA A 184 -0.86 -5.30 20.75
N SER A 185 -1.66 -4.30 21.09
CA SER A 185 -1.24 -2.90 21.15
C SER A 185 -0.11 -2.67 22.17
N PRO A 186 0.93 -1.87 21.82
CA PRO A 186 1.97 -1.49 22.75
C PRO A 186 1.49 -0.45 23.78
N THR A 187 0.33 0.16 23.55
CA THR A 187 -0.30 1.14 24.44
C THR A 187 -1.53 0.58 25.15
N ARG A 188 -1.67 -0.76 25.19
CA ARG A 188 -2.79 -1.42 25.84
C ARG A 188 -2.90 -1.01 27.32
N LEU A 189 -4.14 -0.74 27.74
CA LEU A 189 -4.45 -0.39 29.14
C LEU A 189 -4.09 -1.54 30.09
N ALA A 190 -3.36 -1.24 31.17
CA ALA A 190 -2.98 -2.21 32.18
C ALA A 190 -4.19 -2.93 32.80
N SER A 191 -5.35 -2.24 32.90
CA SER A 191 -6.61 -2.80 33.40
C SER A 191 -7.18 -3.93 32.53
N LEU A 192 -6.77 -4.02 31.26
CA LEU A 192 -7.22 -5.05 30.32
C LEU A 192 -6.24 -6.24 30.22
N GLY A 193 -5.18 -6.23 30.98
CA GLY A 193 -4.19 -7.31 31.07
C GLY A 193 -2.81 -6.95 30.53
N PRO A 194 -1.86 -7.87 30.60
CA PRO A 194 -0.47 -7.60 30.23
C PRO A 194 -0.32 -7.35 28.73
N LEU A 195 0.76 -6.66 28.35
CA LEU A 195 1.18 -6.51 26.97
C LEU A 195 1.64 -7.86 26.39
N LEU A 196 1.40 -8.10 25.12
CA LEU A 196 1.89 -9.29 24.43
C LEU A 196 3.41 -9.38 24.57
N PHE A 197 3.92 -10.46 25.14
CA PHE A 197 5.33 -10.66 25.52
C PHE A 197 5.93 -9.54 26.39
N GLY A 198 5.12 -8.73 27.07
CA GLY A 198 5.57 -7.59 27.88
C GLY A 198 5.90 -6.31 27.11
N SER A 199 5.87 -6.33 25.77
CA SER A 199 6.14 -5.16 24.93
C SER A 199 4.93 -4.67 24.14
N GLY A 200 4.01 -5.57 23.75
CA GLY A 200 3.09 -5.34 22.64
C GLY A 200 3.82 -5.39 21.30
N VAL A 201 3.10 -5.23 20.22
CA VAL A 201 3.66 -5.19 18.86
C VAL A 201 3.93 -3.75 18.44
N TYR A 202 5.04 -3.54 17.76
CA TYR A 202 5.36 -2.22 17.22
C TYR A 202 5.20 -2.24 15.70
N ASP A 203 4.09 -1.68 15.27
CA ASP A 203 3.73 -1.44 13.87
C ASP A 203 3.20 -0.01 13.76
N THR A 204 4.11 0.96 13.90
CA THR A 204 3.77 2.36 14.16
C THR A 204 2.85 2.94 13.09
N VAL A 205 3.11 2.63 11.82
CA VAL A 205 2.40 3.25 10.70
C VAL A 205 1.73 2.22 9.78
N GLY A 206 1.86 0.91 10.06
CA GLY A 206 1.10 -0.12 9.36
C GLY A 206 1.85 -0.88 8.28
N SER A 207 3.15 -1.13 8.44
CA SER A 207 3.82 -2.14 7.60
C SER A 207 3.07 -3.46 7.62
N GLY A 208 2.61 -3.89 8.80
CA GLY A 208 1.75 -5.07 8.97
C GLY A 208 0.29 -4.78 8.72
N ALA A 209 -0.31 -3.90 9.53
CA ALA A 209 -1.76 -3.69 9.58
C ALA A 209 -2.37 -3.17 8.27
N VAL A 210 -1.60 -2.48 7.43
CA VAL A 210 -2.05 -1.98 6.12
C VAL A 210 -1.40 -2.79 4.99
N HIS A 211 -0.07 -2.72 4.89
CA HIS A 211 0.63 -3.26 3.72
C HIS A 211 0.62 -4.78 3.68
N MET A 212 0.97 -5.45 4.78
CA MET A 212 0.96 -6.91 4.81
C MET A 212 -0.46 -7.47 4.66
N VAL A 213 -1.47 -6.83 5.26
CA VAL A 213 -2.88 -7.21 5.09
C VAL A 213 -3.28 -7.12 3.62
N GLY A 214 -3.04 -5.97 2.97
CA GLY A 214 -3.36 -5.78 1.55
C GLY A 214 -2.61 -6.77 0.65
N GLY A 215 -1.30 -6.97 0.87
CA GLY A 215 -0.48 -7.90 0.10
C GLY A 215 -0.92 -9.36 0.25
N VAL A 216 -1.21 -9.82 1.49
CA VAL A 216 -1.70 -11.18 1.75
C VAL A 216 -3.11 -11.40 1.21
N ALA A 217 -3.99 -10.39 1.30
CA ALA A 217 -5.32 -10.44 0.68
C ALA A 217 -5.20 -10.52 -0.86
N GLY A 218 -4.24 -9.79 -1.45
CA GLY A 218 -3.90 -9.88 -2.87
C GLY A 218 -3.41 -11.27 -3.27
N LEU A 219 -2.53 -11.87 -2.46
CA LEU A 219 -2.09 -13.26 -2.64
C LEU A 219 -3.26 -14.24 -2.63
N ALA A 220 -4.18 -14.13 -1.65
CA ALA A 220 -5.37 -14.96 -1.55
C ALA A 220 -6.25 -14.83 -2.81
N GLY A 221 -6.50 -13.59 -3.25
CA GLY A 221 -7.28 -13.31 -4.46
C GLY A 221 -6.61 -13.87 -5.72
N ALA A 222 -5.32 -13.64 -5.91
CA ALA A 222 -4.55 -14.13 -7.04
C ALA A 222 -4.51 -15.67 -7.09
N TRP A 223 -4.36 -16.31 -5.95
CA TRP A 223 -4.36 -17.77 -5.81
C TRP A 223 -5.71 -18.39 -6.18
N VAL A 224 -6.82 -17.90 -5.59
CA VAL A 224 -8.17 -18.45 -5.82
C VAL A 224 -8.68 -18.16 -7.23
N ALA A 225 -8.41 -16.96 -7.78
CA ALA A 225 -8.76 -16.60 -9.15
C ALA A 225 -7.94 -17.38 -10.19
N GLY A 226 -6.71 -17.74 -9.87
CA GLY A 226 -5.77 -18.35 -10.80
C GLY A 226 -5.07 -17.32 -11.71
N PRO A 227 -4.10 -17.77 -12.53
CA PRO A 227 -3.31 -16.90 -13.40
C PRO A 227 -4.13 -16.36 -14.58
N ARG A 228 -3.70 -15.23 -15.16
CA ARG A 228 -4.22 -14.71 -16.43
C ARG A 228 -4.02 -15.71 -17.56
N LEU A 229 -4.88 -15.67 -18.56
CA LEU A 229 -4.74 -16.50 -19.76
C LEU A 229 -3.37 -16.25 -20.42
N GLY A 230 -2.68 -17.33 -20.73
CA GLY A 230 -1.36 -17.29 -21.35
C GLY A 230 -0.21 -16.96 -20.39
N ARG A 231 -0.44 -16.76 -19.07
CA ARG A 231 0.65 -16.48 -18.11
C ARG A 231 1.61 -17.64 -17.94
N PHE A 232 1.13 -18.86 -18.06
CA PHE A 232 1.97 -20.07 -18.03
C PHE A 232 1.71 -20.90 -19.28
N ASN A 233 2.77 -21.43 -19.88
CA ASN A 233 2.66 -22.36 -21.01
C ASN A 233 2.25 -23.76 -20.51
N SER A 234 2.07 -24.72 -21.44
CA SER A 234 1.70 -26.11 -21.13
C SER A 234 2.68 -26.85 -20.23
N GLN A 235 3.93 -26.36 -20.13
CA GLN A 235 4.98 -26.91 -19.25
C GLN A 235 5.02 -26.19 -17.88
N GLY A 236 4.11 -25.26 -17.62
CA GLY A 236 4.09 -24.46 -16.40
C GLY A 236 5.20 -23.39 -16.31
N LYS A 237 5.86 -23.05 -17.43
CA LYS A 237 6.83 -21.96 -17.48
C LYS A 237 6.10 -20.62 -17.63
N PRO A 238 6.47 -19.58 -16.84
CA PRO A 238 5.93 -18.26 -16.99
C PRO A 238 6.19 -17.70 -18.39
N GLN A 239 5.19 -17.03 -18.95
CA GLN A 239 5.29 -16.25 -20.18
C GLN A 239 5.19 -14.77 -19.84
N PRO A 240 5.94 -13.89 -20.50
CA PRO A 240 5.89 -12.46 -20.23
C PRO A 240 4.52 -11.90 -20.64
N ILE A 241 3.91 -11.13 -19.75
CA ILE A 241 2.76 -10.28 -20.05
C ILE A 241 3.17 -8.87 -19.65
N HIS A 242 3.47 -8.05 -20.64
CA HIS A 242 3.98 -6.70 -20.42
C HIS A 242 2.85 -5.71 -20.16
N GLY A 243 3.11 -4.76 -19.26
CA GLY A 243 2.30 -3.56 -19.10
C GLY A 243 2.37 -2.71 -20.39
N HIS A 244 1.31 -1.94 -20.64
CA HIS A 244 1.22 -1.19 -21.88
C HIS A 244 1.79 0.22 -21.81
N ASN A 245 1.98 0.78 -20.62
CA ASN A 245 2.34 2.20 -20.49
C ASN A 245 3.28 2.50 -19.31
N ALA A 246 4.57 2.58 -19.63
CA ALA A 246 5.60 2.91 -18.65
C ALA A 246 5.47 4.34 -18.07
N VAL A 247 4.87 5.28 -18.82
CA VAL A 247 4.64 6.66 -18.35
C VAL A 247 3.58 6.68 -17.26
N TYR A 248 2.48 5.95 -17.43
CA TYR A 248 1.45 5.82 -16.40
C TYR A 248 1.99 5.14 -15.15
N TYR A 249 2.78 4.07 -15.32
CA TYR A 249 3.47 3.43 -14.19
C TYR A 249 4.31 4.44 -13.42
N THR A 250 5.13 5.23 -14.13
CA THR A 250 6.03 6.22 -13.49
C THR A 250 5.28 7.31 -12.73
N ILE A 251 4.22 7.86 -13.35
CA ILE A 251 3.39 8.88 -12.68
C ILE A 251 2.70 8.27 -11.45
N GLY A 252 2.15 7.08 -11.59
CA GLY A 252 1.54 6.35 -10.48
C GLY A 252 2.50 6.09 -9.33
N TYR A 253 3.72 5.62 -9.64
CA TYR A 253 4.79 5.44 -8.65
C TYR A 253 5.14 6.74 -7.92
N LEU A 254 5.32 7.86 -8.63
CA LEU A 254 5.66 9.15 -8.01
C LEU A 254 4.54 9.68 -7.10
N LEU A 255 3.27 9.46 -7.47
CA LEU A 255 2.13 9.82 -6.62
C LEU A 255 2.05 8.94 -5.37
N LEU A 256 2.34 7.64 -5.48
CA LEU A 256 2.47 6.77 -4.31
C LEU A 256 3.61 7.21 -3.40
N ALA A 257 4.77 7.52 -3.97
CA ALA A 257 5.92 8.03 -3.21
C ALA A 257 5.59 9.34 -2.47
N LEU A 258 4.89 10.27 -3.12
CA LEU A 258 4.40 11.50 -2.49
C LEU A 258 3.46 11.18 -1.31
N GLY A 259 2.49 10.30 -1.52
CA GLY A 259 1.55 9.90 -0.48
C GLY A 259 2.22 9.22 0.72
N PHE A 260 3.30 8.46 0.52
CA PHE A 260 4.04 7.83 1.62
C PHE A 260 4.67 8.83 2.59
N PHE A 261 5.06 10.00 2.15
CA PHE A 261 5.54 11.04 3.08
C PHE A 261 4.45 11.38 4.09
N CYS A 262 3.23 11.63 3.62
CA CYS A 262 2.11 11.99 4.48
C CYS A 262 1.47 10.78 5.19
N PHE A 263 1.54 9.59 4.59
CA PHE A 263 1.16 8.33 5.23
C PHE A 263 1.99 8.09 6.51
N ASN A 264 3.30 8.29 6.42
CA ASN A 264 4.22 8.07 7.52
C ASN A 264 4.20 9.23 8.54
N SER A 265 4.20 10.48 8.11
CA SER A 265 4.22 11.65 9.01
C SER A 265 2.86 11.88 9.69
N GLY A 266 1.77 11.79 8.95
CA GLY A 266 0.41 12.05 9.44
C GLY A 266 -0.05 11.06 10.51
N THR A 267 0.47 9.83 10.50
CA THR A 267 0.20 8.82 11.55
C THR A 267 0.69 9.27 12.93
N MET A 268 1.62 10.20 13.00
CA MET A 268 2.03 10.80 14.29
C MET A 268 0.90 11.59 14.96
N ALA A 269 -0.15 11.92 14.22
CA ALA A 269 -1.39 12.57 14.62
C ALA A 269 -1.22 13.94 15.29
N GLN A 270 0.00 14.41 15.49
CA GLN A 270 0.29 15.69 16.14
C GLN A 270 1.65 16.25 15.70
N ILE A 271 1.73 17.57 15.67
CA ILE A 271 2.98 18.34 15.53
C ILE A 271 3.30 19.14 16.79
N ILE A 272 2.33 19.29 17.67
CA ILE A 272 2.46 19.89 19.01
C ILE A 272 1.87 18.89 20.01
N ALA A 273 2.66 18.49 21.00
CA ALA A 273 2.20 17.61 22.07
C ALA A 273 1.20 18.35 23.01
N ALA A 274 0.44 17.58 23.79
CA ALA A 274 -0.58 18.14 24.67
C ALA A 274 -0.02 19.11 25.74
N ASP A 275 1.25 18.95 26.13
CA ASP A 275 1.96 19.85 27.06
C ASP A 275 2.52 21.12 26.38
N GLY A 276 2.26 21.31 25.08
CA GLY A 276 2.75 22.43 24.28
C GLY A 276 4.16 22.24 23.72
N SER A 277 4.83 21.13 24.00
CA SER A 277 6.15 20.84 23.44
C SER A 277 6.08 20.51 21.93
N SER A 278 7.18 20.80 21.22
CA SER A 278 7.27 20.53 19.78
C SER A 278 7.39 19.03 19.49
N PHE A 279 6.48 18.50 18.66
CA PHE A 279 6.55 17.15 18.12
C PHE A 279 7.06 17.13 16.66
N GLY A 280 7.34 18.32 16.10
CA GLY A 280 7.78 18.48 14.72
C GLY A 280 9.06 17.72 14.36
N GLY A 281 9.98 17.51 15.32
CA GLY A 281 11.18 16.70 15.12
C GLY A 281 10.88 15.22 14.84
N VAL A 282 9.84 14.64 15.45
CA VAL A 282 9.38 13.27 15.19
C VAL A 282 8.79 13.18 13.79
N VAL A 283 7.92 14.12 13.42
CA VAL A 283 7.32 14.23 12.09
C VAL A 283 8.39 14.37 11.00
N ALA A 284 9.36 15.26 11.20
CA ALA A 284 10.48 15.44 10.26
C ALA A 284 11.32 14.16 10.11
N ARG A 285 11.52 13.40 11.19
CA ARG A 285 12.22 12.10 11.15
C ARG A 285 11.47 11.10 10.28
N CYS A 286 10.13 11.03 10.37
CA CYS A 286 9.33 10.18 9.49
C CYS A 286 9.60 10.50 8.01
N THR A 287 9.65 11.78 7.65
CA THR A 287 9.96 12.24 6.29
C THR A 287 11.36 11.81 5.85
N ILE A 288 12.38 11.99 6.69
CA ILE A 288 13.75 11.58 6.37
C ILE A 288 13.85 10.06 6.23
N SER A 289 13.25 9.30 7.16
CA SER A 289 13.24 7.83 7.08
C SER A 289 12.56 7.35 5.80
N THR A 290 11.43 7.95 5.42
CA THR A 290 10.72 7.66 4.17
C THR A 290 11.61 7.93 2.95
N THR A 291 12.31 9.08 2.93
CA THR A 291 13.27 9.42 1.87
C THR A 291 14.38 8.37 1.76
N MET A 292 14.94 7.93 2.88
CA MET A 292 16.00 6.92 2.88
C MET A 292 15.49 5.57 2.39
N GLY A 293 14.33 5.11 2.87
CA GLY A 293 13.69 3.86 2.41
C GLY A 293 13.46 3.87 0.90
N LEU A 294 12.90 4.96 0.38
CA LEU A 294 12.59 5.17 -1.02
C LEU A 294 13.86 5.17 -1.90
N CYS A 295 14.84 5.99 -1.55
CA CYS A 295 16.06 6.14 -2.35
C CYS A 295 16.90 4.86 -2.36
N PHE A 296 17.22 4.33 -1.19
CA PHE A 296 18.09 3.17 -1.09
C PHE A 296 17.41 1.88 -1.54
N GLY A 297 16.08 1.76 -1.37
CA GLY A 297 15.30 0.64 -1.91
C GLY A 297 15.33 0.60 -3.43
N GLY A 298 15.05 1.72 -4.08
CA GLY A 298 15.08 1.82 -5.54
C GLY A 298 16.46 1.61 -6.14
N ILE A 299 17.49 2.29 -5.60
CA ILE A 299 18.88 2.14 -6.07
C ILE A 299 19.32 0.67 -5.96
N THR A 300 19.12 0.05 -4.79
CA THR A 300 19.55 -1.34 -4.57
C THR A 300 18.83 -2.29 -5.49
N SER A 301 17.51 -2.17 -5.62
CA SER A 301 16.72 -3.08 -6.46
C SER A 301 17.11 -2.99 -7.94
N VAL A 302 17.30 -1.78 -8.48
CA VAL A 302 17.71 -1.63 -9.88
C VAL A 302 19.11 -2.18 -10.13
N LEU A 303 20.04 -2.04 -9.17
CA LEU A 303 21.38 -2.61 -9.26
C LEU A 303 21.34 -4.16 -9.20
N VAL A 304 20.48 -4.72 -8.35
CA VAL A 304 20.24 -6.18 -8.28
C VAL A 304 19.70 -6.70 -9.63
N TYR A 305 18.70 -6.00 -10.19
CA TYR A 305 18.15 -6.39 -11.49
C TYR A 305 19.16 -6.26 -12.63
N LEU A 306 19.97 -5.20 -12.62
CA LEU A 306 21.04 -4.99 -13.60
C LEU A 306 22.07 -6.14 -13.57
N ALA A 307 22.46 -6.59 -12.37
CA ALA A 307 23.33 -7.75 -12.23
C ALA A 307 22.64 -9.06 -12.68
N TYR A 308 21.38 -9.25 -12.29
CA TYR A 308 20.57 -10.41 -12.69
C TYR A 308 20.36 -10.48 -14.20
N SER A 309 19.97 -9.38 -14.85
CA SER A 309 19.77 -9.34 -16.30
C SER A 309 21.06 -9.60 -17.07
N LYS A 310 22.18 -9.03 -16.60
CA LYS A 310 23.51 -9.29 -17.18
C LYS A 310 23.88 -10.77 -17.09
N TYR A 311 23.62 -11.41 -15.94
CA TYR A 311 23.92 -12.82 -15.73
C TYR A 311 23.04 -13.74 -16.60
N THR A 312 21.72 -13.45 -16.69
CA THR A 312 20.75 -14.34 -17.34
C THR A 312 20.66 -14.15 -18.86
N THR A 313 20.87 -12.93 -19.36
CA THR A 313 20.68 -12.58 -20.78
C THR A 313 21.96 -12.11 -21.48
N GLY A 314 23.04 -11.88 -20.75
CA GLY A 314 24.27 -11.27 -21.26
C GLY A 314 24.23 -9.74 -21.37
N HIS A 315 23.07 -9.11 -21.16
CA HIS A 315 22.89 -7.66 -21.29
C HIS A 315 22.45 -7.05 -19.96
N ALA A 316 23.09 -5.94 -19.55
CA ALA A 316 22.69 -5.18 -18.37
C ALA A 316 21.52 -4.25 -18.74
N VAL A 317 20.38 -4.40 -18.04
CA VAL A 317 19.16 -3.63 -18.28
C VAL A 317 18.82 -2.80 -17.06
N TRP A 318 18.61 -1.49 -17.25
CA TRP A 318 18.06 -0.58 -16.25
C TRP A 318 16.54 -0.72 -16.26
N ASP A 319 16.00 -1.46 -15.28
CA ASP A 319 14.57 -1.78 -15.25
C ASP A 319 13.77 -0.80 -14.40
N LEU A 320 12.79 -0.17 -15.02
CA LEU A 320 11.91 0.81 -14.39
C LEU A 320 11.05 0.19 -13.28
N PHE A 321 10.51 -1.03 -13.52
CA PHE A 321 9.64 -1.68 -12.56
C PHE A 321 10.41 -2.12 -11.30
N SER A 322 11.62 -2.62 -11.48
CA SER A 322 12.51 -2.95 -10.36
C SER A 322 12.88 -1.71 -9.55
N ALA A 323 13.16 -0.59 -10.22
CA ALA A 323 13.44 0.67 -9.53
C ALA A 323 12.24 1.13 -8.69
N GLY A 324 11.04 1.17 -9.28
CA GLY A 324 9.83 1.64 -8.61
C GLY A 324 9.36 0.70 -7.50
N ASN A 325 9.22 -0.60 -7.79
CA ASN A 325 8.73 -1.56 -6.81
C ASN A 325 9.73 -1.78 -5.66
N GLY A 326 11.04 -1.79 -5.95
CA GLY A 326 12.06 -1.88 -4.91
C GLY A 326 12.10 -0.64 -4.02
N SER A 327 11.84 0.54 -4.60
CA SER A 327 11.69 1.80 -3.87
C SER A 327 10.49 1.75 -2.91
N LEU A 328 9.32 1.33 -3.40
CA LEU A 328 8.11 1.16 -2.58
C LEU A 328 8.33 0.12 -1.47
N LEU A 329 8.94 -1.03 -1.80
CA LEU A 329 9.21 -2.07 -0.80
C LEU A 329 10.17 -1.57 0.28
N GLY A 330 11.24 -0.86 -0.08
CA GLY A 330 12.17 -0.23 0.87
C GLY A 330 11.46 0.79 1.78
N THR A 331 10.52 1.57 1.23
CA THR A 331 9.67 2.48 2.00
C THR A 331 8.77 1.72 2.97
N ILE A 332 8.16 0.61 2.55
CA ILE A 332 7.30 -0.22 3.40
C ILE A 332 8.09 -0.86 4.54
N VAL A 333 9.33 -1.27 4.30
CA VAL A 333 10.21 -1.81 5.37
C VAL A 333 10.42 -0.79 6.48
N ILE A 334 10.61 0.48 6.16
CA ILE A 334 10.82 1.51 7.21
C ILE A 334 9.52 2.04 7.81
N THR A 335 8.37 1.78 7.21
CA THR A 335 7.07 2.30 7.65
C THR A 335 6.71 1.83 9.05
N SER A 336 7.10 0.59 9.47
CA SER A 336 6.85 0.09 10.83
C SER A 336 7.43 0.97 11.94
N GLY A 337 8.52 1.71 11.67
CA GLY A 337 9.25 2.46 12.67
C GLY A 337 9.88 3.75 12.16
N CYS A 338 9.31 4.40 11.15
CA CYS A 338 9.87 5.61 10.55
C CYS A 338 10.18 6.73 11.55
N ALA A 339 9.41 6.81 12.65
CA ALA A 339 9.61 7.74 13.76
C ALA A 339 10.71 7.29 14.75
N THR A 340 11.05 6.01 14.75
CA THR A 340 11.94 5.39 15.76
C THR A 340 13.26 4.89 15.18
N PHE A 341 13.52 5.09 13.90
CA PHE A 341 14.79 4.77 13.26
C PHE A 341 15.69 6.00 13.19
N ALA A 342 16.98 5.81 13.45
CA ALA A 342 18.00 6.74 13.03
C ALA A 342 18.08 6.76 11.49
N PRO A 343 18.46 7.89 10.85
CA PRO A 343 18.51 7.99 9.37
C PRO A 343 19.38 6.91 8.69
N TRP A 344 20.49 6.51 9.30
CA TRP A 344 21.34 5.43 8.79
C TRP A 344 20.61 4.06 8.79
N ALA A 345 19.83 3.78 9.86
CA ALA A 345 19.06 2.55 9.94
C ALA A 345 17.94 2.53 8.87
N ALA A 346 17.27 3.66 8.64
CA ALA A 346 16.29 3.76 7.56
C ALA A 346 16.92 3.50 6.17
N ALA A 347 18.15 3.97 5.91
CA ALA A 347 18.89 3.65 4.69
C ALA A 347 19.19 2.14 4.58
N VAL A 348 19.60 1.49 5.68
CA VAL A 348 19.79 0.03 5.74
C VAL A 348 18.47 -0.71 5.46
N GLY A 349 17.35 -0.25 6.02
CA GLY A 349 16.01 -0.79 5.74
C GLY A 349 15.66 -0.70 4.26
N GLY A 350 15.95 0.44 3.62
CA GLY A 350 15.81 0.61 2.18
C GLY A 350 16.66 -0.40 1.39
N ILE A 351 17.95 -0.56 1.73
CA ILE A 351 18.85 -1.54 1.09
C ILE A 351 18.28 -2.96 1.22
N ILE A 352 17.86 -3.35 2.41
CA ILE A 352 17.25 -4.68 2.64
C ILE A 352 16.00 -4.85 1.76
N GLY A 353 15.12 -3.84 1.71
CA GLY A 353 13.95 -3.84 0.83
C GLY A 353 14.31 -4.06 -0.64
N GLY A 354 15.29 -3.32 -1.15
CA GLY A 354 15.77 -3.47 -2.51
C GLY A 354 16.38 -4.84 -2.82
N LEU A 355 17.09 -5.43 -1.85
CA LEU A 355 17.69 -6.77 -1.98
C LEU A 355 16.64 -7.88 -2.03
N ILE A 356 15.56 -7.80 -1.23
CA ILE A 356 14.55 -8.86 -1.15
C ILE A 356 13.50 -8.78 -2.26
N TYR A 357 13.36 -7.66 -2.96
CA TYR A 357 12.34 -7.47 -4.00
C TYR A 357 12.41 -8.53 -5.10
N LEU A 358 13.50 -8.53 -5.87
CA LEU A 358 13.62 -9.42 -7.03
C LEU A 358 13.55 -10.92 -6.67
N PRO A 359 14.26 -11.43 -5.65
CA PRO A 359 14.12 -12.83 -5.24
C PRO A 359 12.70 -13.21 -4.85
N SER A 360 11.98 -12.35 -4.14
CA SER A 360 10.60 -12.61 -3.72
C SER A 360 9.63 -12.62 -4.90
N SER A 361 9.77 -11.70 -5.86
CA SER A 361 8.98 -11.67 -7.09
C SER A 361 9.21 -12.94 -7.92
N LEU A 362 10.46 -13.34 -8.12
CA LEU A 362 10.81 -14.57 -8.82
C LEU A 362 10.28 -15.81 -8.08
N PHE A 363 10.36 -15.85 -6.75
CA PHE A 363 9.82 -16.94 -5.94
C PHE A 363 8.30 -17.04 -6.10
N CYS A 364 7.59 -15.92 -6.02
CA CYS A 364 6.14 -15.86 -6.20
C CYS A 364 5.73 -16.41 -7.57
N LEU A 365 6.41 -15.96 -8.64
CA LEU A 365 6.09 -16.35 -10.00
C LEU A 365 6.54 -17.77 -10.35
N HIS A 366 7.79 -18.14 -10.05
CA HIS A 366 8.38 -19.39 -10.52
C HIS A 366 8.12 -20.58 -9.60
N VAL A 367 8.03 -20.36 -8.28
CA VAL A 367 7.84 -21.42 -7.29
C VAL A 367 6.38 -21.54 -6.90
N LEU A 368 5.76 -20.45 -6.42
CA LEU A 368 4.37 -20.46 -6.01
C LEU A 368 3.38 -20.49 -7.19
N LYS A 369 3.84 -20.16 -8.42
CA LYS A 369 3.02 -20.06 -9.63
C LYS A 369 1.84 -19.09 -9.47
N ILE A 370 2.04 -18.03 -8.72
CA ILE A 370 1.08 -16.94 -8.53
C ILE A 370 1.33 -15.88 -9.60
N ASP A 371 0.28 -15.48 -10.31
CA ASP A 371 0.31 -14.36 -11.25
C ASP A 371 -0.18 -13.09 -10.56
N ASP A 372 0.77 -12.26 -10.19
CA ASP A 372 0.53 -10.94 -9.59
C ASP A 372 1.06 -9.86 -10.56
N PRO A 373 0.16 -9.16 -11.28
CA PRO A 373 0.57 -8.23 -12.34
C PRO A 373 1.45 -7.07 -11.90
N VAL A 374 1.38 -6.66 -10.64
CA VAL A 374 2.09 -5.49 -10.10
C VAL A 374 3.03 -5.85 -8.94
N ASP A 375 3.23 -7.15 -8.68
CA ASP A 375 4.00 -7.63 -7.53
C ASP A 375 3.45 -7.15 -6.16
N ALA A 376 2.12 -6.97 -6.03
CA ALA A 376 1.51 -6.43 -4.83
C ALA A 376 1.83 -7.27 -3.57
N PHE A 377 1.80 -8.60 -3.67
CA PHE A 377 2.21 -9.46 -2.56
C PHE A 377 3.70 -9.28 -2.20
N THR A 378 4.56 -9.22 -3.21
CA THR A 378 6.01 -9.01 -2.99
C THR A 378 6.25 -7.66 -2.31
N VAL A 379 5.71 -6.58 -2.87
CA VAL A 379 5.95 -5.22 -2.39
C VAL A 379 5.33 -5.02 -1.00
N HIS A 380 4.07 -5.40 -0.83
CA HIS A 380 3.30 -5.09 0.38
C HIS A 380 3.28 -6.23 1.40
N GLY A 381 3.10 -7.49 0.97
CA GLY A 381 3.05 -8.64 1.86
C GLY A 381 4.42 -8.99 2.45
N VAL A 382 5.40 -9.22 1.57
CA VAL A 382 6.79 -9.51 2.00
C VAL A 382 7.43 -8.27 2.60
N GLY A 383 7.24 -7.09 1.98
CA GLY A 383 7.75 -5.83 2.51
C GLY A 383 7.21 -5.50 3.89
N GLY A 384 5.91 -5.72 4.12
CA GLY A 384 5.28 -5.50 5.44
C GLY A 384 5.83 -6.40 6.53
N ALA A 385 5.97 -7.71 6.23
CA ALA A 385 6.59 -8.65 7.16
C ALA A 385 8.05 -8.30 7.45
N ALA A 386 8.82 -7.93 6.42
CA ALA A 386 10.20 -7.48 6.58
C ALA A 386 10.29 -6.21 7.43
N GLY A 387 9.34 -5.28 7.29
CA GLY A 387 9.28 -4.06 8.10
C GLY A 387 9.08 -4.33 9.59
N LEU A 388 8.18 -5.24 9.92
CA LEU A 388 7.95 -5.65 11.32
C LEU A 388 9.20 -6.29 11.94
N ILE A 389 9.91 -7.13 11.19
CA ILE A 389 11.19 -7.70 11.63
C ILE A 389 12.23 -6.59 11.75
N PHE A 390 12.32 -5.70 10.79
CA PHE A 390 13.28 -4.61 10.77
C PHE A 390 13.11 -3.67 11.97
N TYR A 391 11.86 -3.35 12.35
CA TYR A 391 11.59 -2.60 13.58
C TYR A 391 12.26 -3.27 14.79
N ALA A 392 11.98 -4.55 14.97
CA ALA A 392 12.45 -5.31 16.12
C ALA A 392 13.99 -5.48 16.19
N LEU A 393 14.67 -5.25 15.07
CA LEU A 393 16.14 -5.28 15.01
C LEU A 393 16.77 -3.90 15.24
N PHE A 394 16.19 -2.81 14.69
CA PHE A 394 16.86 -1.53 14.50
C PHE A 394 16.15 -0.32 15.12
N ALA A 395 15.00 -0.46 15.81
CA ALA A 395 14.38 0.67 16.51
C ALA A 395 15.30 1.19 17.62
N GLU A 396 15.46 2.51 17.71
CA GLU A 396 16.37 3.15 18.65
C GLU A 396 15.69 3.43 20.00
N LYS A 397 16.36 3.13 21.10
CA LYS A 397 15.86 3.21 22.46
C LYS A 397 15.20 4.55 22.80
N ASP A 398 15.94 5.62 22.63
CA ASP A 398 15.49 6.96 23.03
C ASP A 398 14.36 7.48 22.12
N LEU A 399 14.34 7.07 20.85
CA LEU A 399 13.29 7.41 19.90
C LEU A 399 11.99 6.65 20.19
N VAL A 400 12.08 5.39 20.60
CA VAL A 400 10.93 4.60 21.07
C VAL A 400 10.35 5.24 22.35
N ALA A 401 11.20 5.61 23.30
CA ALA A 401 10.78 6.29 24.53
C ALA A 401 10.12 7.65 24.23
N THR A 402 10.65 8.41 23.28
CA THR A 402 10.07 9.69 22.85
C THR A 402 8.68 9.52 22.25
N LEU A 403 8.47 8.46 21.43
CA LEU A 403 7.21 8.24 20.75
C LEU A 403 6.11 7.66 21.64
N TYR A 404 6.45 6.66 22.45
CA TYR A 404 5.48 5.85 23.19
C TYR A 404 5.43 6.15 24.69
N GLY A 405 6.35 6.97 25.21
CA GLY A 405 6.49 7.18 26.66
C GLY A 405 6.91 5.90 27.40
N PRO A 406 6.81 5.87 28.74
CA PRO A 406 7.11 4.68 29.54
C PRO A 406 6.08 3.56 29.32
N LEU A 407 6.39 2.35 29.77
CA LEU A 407 5.40 1.27 29.88
C LEU A 407 4.28 1.64 30.87
N PRO A 408 3.09 0.99 30.80
CA PRO A 408 1.98 1.27 31.72
C PRO A 408 2.31 1.07 33.21
N ASP A 409 3.31 0.26 33.52
CA ASP A 409 3.85 0.03 34.89
C ASP A 409 4.99 1.00 35.27
N GLY A 410 5.29 1.98 34.41
CA GLY A 410 6.39 2.92 34.58
C GLY A 410 7.76 2.39 34.14
N GLY A 411 7.82 1.15 33.63
CA GLY A 411 9.05 0.53 33.11
C GLY A 411 9.51 1.13 31.78
N GLN A 412 10.71 0.74 31.38
CA GLN A 412 11.29 1.16 30.12
C GLN A 412 10.72 0.34 28.95
N ARG A 413 10.37 1.01 27.85
CA ARG A 413 9.97 0.36 26.59
C ARG A 413 11.10 -0.48 26.00
N HIS A 414 10.72 -1.57 25.34
CA HIS A 414 11.63 -2.39 24.54
C HIS A 414 11.92 -1.75 23.19
N TRP A 415 13.08 -2.03 22.60
CA TRP A 415 13.58 -1.46 21.35
C TRP A 415 14.25 -2.51 20.45
N GLY A 416 15.04 -2.10 19.46
CA GLY A 416 15.71 -3.00 18.53
C GLY A 416 16.80 -3.87 19.18
N CYS A 417 16.73 -5.19 18.99
CA CYS A 417 17.65 -6.10 19.67
C CYS A 417 19.11 -5.97 19.19
N PHE A 418 19.36 -5.51 17.96
CA PHE A 418 20.71 -5.20 17.48
C PHE A 418 21.30 -3.94 18.13
N LEU A 419 20.44 -3.13 18.75
CA LEU A 419 20.82 -1.94 19.50
C LEU A 419 20.79 -2.15 21.03
N GLY A 420 20.79 -3.41 21.46
CA GLY A 420 21.03 -3.80 22.84
C GLY A 420 19.80 -4.20 23.65
N ASP A 421 18.61 -4.38 23.04
CA ASP A 421 17.46 -4.98 23.74
C ASP A 421 17.53 -6.52 23.75
N ASN A 422 16.67 -7.13 24.56
CA ASN A 422 16.62 -8.58 24.81
C ASN A 422 15.87 -9.39 23.72
N GLY A 423 15.35 -8.76 22.66
CA GLY A 423 14.61 -9.42 21.59
C GLY A 423 13.11 -9.64 21.85
N THR A 424 12.56 -9.08 22.90
CA THR A 424 11.13 -9.17 23.24
C THR A 424 10.24 -8.64 22.11
N VAL A 425 10.60 -7.50 21.51
CA VAL A 425 9.88 -6.94 20.34
C VAL A 425 9.93 -7.88 19.15
N LEU A 426 11.08 -8.56 18.94
CA LEU A 426 11.20 -9.52 17.83
C LEU A 426 10.21 -10.68 18.01
N ALA A 427 10.09 -11.23 19.21
CA ALA A 427 9.13 -12.28 19.52
C ALA A 427 7.68 -11.81 19.27
N ALA A 428 7.32 -10.62 19.75
CA ALA A 428 6.00 -10.04 19.55
C ALA A 428 5.69 -9.80 18.08
N ASN A 429 6.59 -9.19 17.33
CA ASN A 429 6.39 -8.88 15.92
C ASN A 429 6.38 -10.13 15.03
N LEU A 430 7.16 -11.18 15.33
CA LEU A 430 7.10 -12.46 14.63
C LEU A 430 5.72 -13.12 14.80
N VAL A 431 5.19 -13.15 16.03
CA VAL A 431 3.84 -13.67 16.30
C VAL A 431 2.79 -12.80 15.60
N TRP A 432 2.98 -11.48 15.55
CA TRP A 432 2.09 -10.56 14.85
C TRP A 432 2.06 -10.83 13.34
N ILE A 433 3.19 -11.09 12.70
CA ILE A 433 3.26 -11.53 11.29
C ILE A 433 2.41 -12.77 11.07
N LEU A 434 2.51 -13.79 11.94
CA LEU A 434 1.71 -15.01 11.83
C LEU A 434 0.22 -14.74 12.02
N ILE A 435 -0.14 -13.86 12.94
CA ILE A 435 -1.52 -13.45 13.19
C ILE A 435 -2.10 -12.72 11.97
N ILE A 436 -1.38 -11.74 11.42
CA ILE A 436 -1.82 -11.03 10.21
C ILE A 436 -2.01 -12.01 9.05
N PHE A 437 -1.03 -12.88 8.81
CA PHE A 437 -1.09 -13.86 7.73
C PHE A 437 -2.27 -14.81 7.92
N GLY A 438 -2.41 -15.41 9.11
CA GLY A 438 -3.47 -16.36 9.44
C GLY A 438 -4.87 -15.73 9.37
N TRP A 439 -5.04 -14.53 9.94
CA TRP A 439 -6.30 -13.80 9.90
C TRP A 439 -6.68 -13.44 8.45
N THR A 440 -5.77 -12.82 7.73
CA THR A 440 -6.05 -12.35 6.36
C THR A 440 -6.34 -13.51 5.42
N MET A 441 -5.52 -14.58 5.43
CA MET A 441 -5.78 -15.77 4.63
C MET A 441 -7.07 -16.48 5.07
N GLY A 442 -7.31 -16.60 6.38
CA GLY A 442 -8.50 -17.20 6.96
C GLY A 442 -9.81 -16.50 6.60
N MET A 443 -9.75 -15.18 6.36
CA MET A 443 -10.91 -14.40 5.91
C MET A 443 -11.03 -14.36 4.39
N MET A 444 -9.94 -14.06 3.68
CA MET A 444 -9.98 -13.75 2.26
C MET A 444 -10.03 -14.99 1.35
N VAL A 445 -9.41 -16.11 1.74
CA VAL A 445 -9.48 -17.34 0.93
C VAL A 445 -10.90 -17.89 0.89
N PRO A 446 -11.61 -18.11 2.03
CA PRO A 446 -13.02 -18.50 2.00
C PRO A 446 -13.90 -17.50 1.26
N PHE A 447 -13.66 -16.19 1.45
CA PHE A 447 -14.42 -15.15 0.77
C PHE A 447 -14.31 -15.25 -0.76
N PHE A 448 -13.10 -15.29 -1.30
CA PHE A 448 -12.90 -15.44 -2.75
C PHE A 448 -13.36 -16.80 -3.26
N TYR A 449 -13.25 -17.85 -2.44
CA TYR A 449 -13.74 -19.18 -2.82
C TYR A 449 -15.27 -19.21 -2.93
N VAL A 450 -15.99 -18.57 -2.02
CA VAL A 450 -17.45 -18.39 -2.10
C VAL A 450 -17.83 -17.65 -3.38
N LEU A 451 -17.16 -16.53 -3.68
CA LEU A 451 -17.41 -15.81 -4.94
C LEU A 451 -17.15 -16.69 -6.18
N LYS A 452 -16.12 -17.55 -6.13
CA LYS A 452 -15.84 -18.51 -7.19
C LYS A 452 -16.96 -19.54 -7.37
N LEU A 453 -17.45 -20.09 -6.27
CA LEU A 453 -18.58 -21.05 -6.30
C LEU A 453 -19.87 -20.41 -6.83
N CYS A 454 -20.10 -19.13 -6.52
CA CYS A 454 -21.24 -18.37 -7.03
C CYS A 454 -21.07 -17.91 -8.51
N GLY A 455 -19.92 -18.19 -9.15
CA GLY A 455 -19.65 -17.72 -10.51
C GLY A 455 -19.40 -16.21 -10.62
N LEU A 456 -19.12 -15.53 -9.49
CA LEU A 456 -18.96 -14.07 -9.42
C LEU A 456 -17.49 -13.61 -9.38
N LEU A 457 -16.52 -14.55 -9.31
CA LEU A 457 -15.12 -14.16 -9.10
C LEU A 457 -14.42 -13.80 -10.39
N ARG A 458 -14.41 -14.69 -11.37
CA ARG A 458 -13.55 -14.57 -12.56
C ARG A 458 -14.37 -14.31 -13.83
N LEU A 459 -13.80 -13.51 -14.73
CA LEU A 459 -14.28 -13.34 -16.09
C LEU A 459 -14.27 -14.67 -16.84
N SER A 460 -15.14 -14.85 -17.82
CA SER A 460 -15.05 -15.97 -18.75
C SER A 460 -13.75 -15.87 -19.57
N PRO A 461 -13.24 -16.98 -20.11
CA PRO A 461 -12.06 -16.94 -20.97
C PRO A 461 -12.21 -15.98 -22.16
N GLN A 462 -13.39 -15.92 -22.74
CA GLN A 462 -13.67 -15.03 -23.86
C GLN A 462 -13.60 -13.57 -23.44
N GLU A 463 -14.27 -13.17 -22.35
CA GLU A 463 -14.24 -11.80 -21.82
C GLU A 463 -12.81 -11.37 -21.40
N GLU A 464 -12.02 -12.29 -20.84
CA GLU A 464 -10.62 -12.02 -20.49
C GLU A 464 -9.76 -11.84 -21.76
N GLU A 465 -10.04 -12.58 -22.84
CA GLU A 465 -9.34 -12.47 -24.12
C GLU A 465 -9.71 -11.17 -24.85
N GLU A 466 -10.96 -10.82 -24.94
CA GLU A 466 -11.44 -9.55 -25.50
C GLU A 466 -10.97 -8.34 -24.67
N GLY A 467 -10.97 -8.49 -23.35
CA GLY A 467 -10.64 -7.49 -22.37
C GLY A 467 -11.86 -6.87 -21.71
N PRO A 468 -11.78 -6.63 -20.38
CA PRO A 468 -12.90 -6.13 -19.59
C PRO A 468 -13.36 -4.72 -19.99
N ASP A 469 -12.51 -3.92 -20.61
CA ASP A 469 -12.89 -2.58 -21.10
C ASP A 469 -13.97 -2.68 -22.17
N LEU A 470 -13.83 -3.62 -23.10
CA LEU A 470 -14.78 -3.85 -24.18
C LEU A 470 -16.01 -4.63 -23.67
N SER A 471 -15.79 -5.77 -22.99
CA SER A 471 -16.86 -6.68 -22.59
C SER A 471 -17.77 -6.15 -21.47
N HIS A 472 -17.25 -5.29 -20.57
CA HIS A 472 -18.00 -4.84 -19.38
C HIS A 472 -18.11 -3.32 -19.22
N HIS A 473 -17.23 -2.52 -19.85
CA HIS A 473 -17.14 -1.09 -19.59
C HIS A 473 -17.40 -0.20 -20.81
N GLY A 474 -18.06 -0.74 -21.84
CA GLY A 474 -18.57 0.03 -22.98
C GLY A 474 -17.48 0.60 -23.89
N GLY A 475 -16.38 -0.13 -24.08
CA GLY A 475 -15.33 0.20 -25.03
C GLY A 475 -13.99 0.56 -24.42
N SER A 476 -12.94 0.59 -25.25
CA SER A 476 -11.56 0.82 -24.84
C SER A 476 -11.33 2.17 -24.12
N ALA A 477 -10.33 2.21 -23.27
CA ALA A 477 -9.80 3.46 -22.70
C ALA A 477 -9.15 4.36 -23.77
N TYR A 478 -8.77 3.81 -24.93
CA TYR A 478 -8.01 4.50 -25.97
C TYR A 478 -8.84 4.60 -27.27
N PRO A 479 -9.11 5.82 -27.78
CA PRO A 479 -9.84 6.01 -29.03
C PRO A 479 -9.16 5.30 -30.21
N GLY A 480 -9.94 4.54 -30.98
CA GLY A 480 -9.49 3.83 -32.19
C GLY A 480 -9.05 2.37 -31.96
N LEU A 481 -8.79 1.93 -30.72
CA LEU A 481 -8.57 0.51 -30.44
C LEU A 481 -9.83 -0.34 -30.72
N ASP A 482 -11.02 0.17 -30.44
CA ASP A 482 -12.29 -0.52 -30.70
C ASP A 482 -12.49 -0.81 -32.20
N LYS A 483 -12.05 0.11 -33.07
CA LYS A 483 -12.09 -0.09 -34.54
C LYS A 483 -11.12 -1.19 -34.95
N ALA A 484 -9.93 -1.23 -34.40
CA ALA A 484 -8.95 -2.26 -34.71
C ALA A 484 -9.42 -3.66 -34.27
N TYR A 485 -10.12 -3.76 -33.13
CA TYR A 485 -10.74 -5.00 -32.66
C TYR A 485 -11.96 -5.39 -33.52
N GLY A 486 -12.85 -4.47 -33.82
CA GLY A 486 -14.03 -4.72 -34.68
C GLY A 486 -13.65 -5.13 -36.10
N ASP A 487 -12.62 -4.52 -36.66
CA ASP A 487 -12.09 -4.89 -37.99
C ASP A 487 -11.41 -6.28 -37.95
N PHE A 488 -10.78 -6.64 -36.85
CA PHE A 488 -10.19 -7.98 -36.61
C PHE A 488 -11.30 -9.04 -36.53
N GLU A 489 -12.34 -8.83 -35.71
CA GLU A 489 -13.46 -9.76 -35.55
C GLU A 489 -14.23 -9.98 -36.86
N SER A 490 -14.50 -8.89 -37.58
CA SER A 490 -15.17 -8.99 -38.88
C SER A 490 -14.34 -9.73 -39.93
N SER A 491 -13.01 -9.65 -39.84
CA SER A 491 -12.09 -10.38 -40.72
C SER A 491 -11.99 -11.86 -40.37
N VAL A 492 -12.04 -12.21 -39.09
CA VAL A 492 -12.00 -13.62 -38.59
C VAL A 492 -13.32 -14.33 -38.91
N ASN A 493 -14.45 -13.68 -38.64
CA ASN A 493 -15.79 -14.25 -38.85
C ASN A 493 -16.16 -14.40 -40.33
N ASN A 494 -15.58 -13.60 -41.23
CA ASN A 494 -15.83 -13.66 -42.67
C ASN A 494 -14.87 -14.57 -43.44
N GLY A 495 -14.00 -15.35 -42.77
CA GLY A 495 -13.06 -16.28 -43.43
C GLY A 495 -12.12 -15.60 -44.43
N GLY A 496 -11.91 -14.29 -44.26
CA GLY A 496 -11.21 -13.45 -45.22
C GLY A 496 -9.77 -13.13 -44.78
N ASN A 497 -8.90 -13.15 -45.76
CA ASN A 497 -7.50 -12.72 -45.65
C ASN A 497 -7.36 -11.38 -44.92
N TYR A 498 -6.46 -11.31 -43.94
CA TYR A 498 -6.08 -10.10 -43.22
C TYR A 498 -5.81 -8.93 -44.19
N LYS A 499 -6.69 -7.90 -44.21
CA LYS A 499 -6.36 -6.61 -44.79
C LYS A 499 -5.70 -5.76 -43.71
N ALA A 500 -4.46 -5.38 -43.93
CA ALA A 500 -3.77 -4.41 -43.06
C ALA A 500 -4.53 -3.08 -43.08
N VAL A 501 -4.72 -2.48 -41.89
CA VAL A 501 -5.29 -1.13 -41.73
C VAL A 501 -4.41 -0.13 -42.47
N GLU A 502 -4.93 0.43 -43.57
CA GLU A 502 -4.25 1.48 -44.32
C GLU A 502 -4.36 2.82 -43.62
N ASN A 503 -3.20 3.41 -43.31
CA ASN A 503 -3.12 4.87 -43.18
C ASN A 503 -3.41 5.48 -44.59
N GLY A 504 -4.41 6.35 -44.63
CA GLY A 504 -4.97 6.89 -45.85
C GLY A 504 -3.93 7.35 -46.88
N ASN A 505 -4.10 6.82 -48.04
CA ASN A 505 -3.71 7.12 -49.42
C ASN A 505 -2.82 6.03 -50.05
N GLY A 506 -3.40 5.24 -50.91
CA GLY A 506 -2.67 4.49 -51.93
C GLY A 506 -2.94 2.99 -51.96
N LYS A 507 -3.17 2.47 -53.08
CA LYS A 507 -3.54 1.11 -53.55
C LYS A 507 -2.94 -0.02 -52.70
N GLY A 508 -3.77 -0.85 -52.07
CA GLY A 508 -3.37 -1.96 -51.21
C GLY A 508 -2.63 -3.06 -51.95
N THR A 509 -1.43 -3.37 -51.49
CA THR A 509 -0.70 -4.59 -51.83
C THR A 509 -1.14 -5.72 -50.89
N SER A 510 -1.31 -6.94 -51.40
CA SER A 510 -1.73 -8.08 -50.60
C SER A 510 -0.65 -8.46 -49.57
N LEU A 511 -1.02 -9.14 -48.48
CA LEU A 511 -0.05 -9.64 -47.49
C LEU A 511 1.01 -10.55 -48.14
N ASN A 512 0.59 -11.33 -49.13
CA ASN A 512 1.50 -12.18 -49.91
C ASN A 512 2.51 -11.36 -50.72
N ASP A 513 2.10 -10.19 -51.26
CA ASP A 513 3.02 -9.29 -51.96
C ASP A 513 4.01 -8.62 -51.00
N LYS A 514 3.59 -8.34 -49.76
CA LYS A 514 4.47 -7.81 -48.72
C LYS A 514 5.45 -8.88 -48.20
N ILE A 515 4.99 -10.13 -48.03
CA ILE A 515 5.84 -11.26 -47.66
C ILE A 515 6.88 -11.51 -48.77
N ALA A 516 6.46 -11.55 -50.00
CA ALA A 516 7.35 -11.69 -51.15
C ALA A 516 8.38 -10.55 -51.25
N GLY A 517 7.96 -9.31 -50.91
CA GLY A 517 8.85 -8.16 -50.82
C GLY A 517 9.89 -8.28 -49.74
N LEU A 518 9.49 -8.72 -48.52
CA LEU A 518 10.36 -8.92 -47.38
C LEU A 518 11.34 -10.11 -47.60
N GLU A 519 10.90 -11.17 -48.26
CA GLU A 519 11.76 -12.29 -48.66
C GLU A 519 12.84 -11.88 -49.67
N ALA A 520 12.46 -11.02 -50.63
CA ALA A 520 13.40 -10.47 -51.62
C ALA A 520 14.42 -9.50 -50.95
N GLU A 521 14.00 -8.71 -49.98
CA GLU A 521 14.86 -7.82 -49.20
C GLU A 521 15.82 -8.63 -48.33
N LEU A 522 15.35 -9.71 -47.70
CA LEU A 522 16.15 -10.62 -46.89
C LEU A 522 17.20 -11.34 -47.72
N ALA A 523 16.83 -11.77 -48.91
CA ALA A 523 17.76 -12.39 -49.87
C ALA A 523 18.86 -11.41 -50.31
N THR A 524 18.49 -10.16 -50.56
CA THR A 524 19.43 -9.09 -50.92
C THR A 524 20.37 -8.73 -49.78
N LEU A 525 19.88 -8.66 -48.56
CA LEU A 525 20.68 -8.43 -47.34
C LEU A 525 21.63 -9.62 -47.08
N SER A 526 21.17 -10.86 -47.25
CA SER A 526 22.00 -12.07 -47.11
C SER A 526 23.13 -12.10 -48.14
N ALA A 527 22.87 -11.69 -49.39
CA ALA A 527 23.88 -11.58 -50.43
C ALA A 527 24.91 -10.46 -50.13
N LYS A 528 24.46 -9.33 -49.51
CA LYS A 528 25.38 -8.26 -49.07
C LYS A 528 26.28 -8.73 -47.91
N VAL A 529 25.73 -9.46 -46.93
CA VAL A 529 26.51 -10.00 -45.80
C VAL A 529 27.55 -10.98 -46.32
N LYS A 530 27.18 -11.93 -47.21
CA LYS A 530 28.15 -12.85 -47.84
C LYS A 530 29.25 -12.14 -48.64
N LYS A 531 28.96 -10.99 -49.24
CA LYS A 531 29.99 -10.16 -49.91
C LYS A 531 30.91 -9.45 -48.93
N MET A 532 30.41 -9.03 -47.77
CA MET A 532 31.23 -8.43 -46.72
C MET A 532 32.14 -9.46 -46.08
N ASP A 533 31.65 -10.67 -45.80
CA ASP A 533 32.47 -11.79 -45.28
C ASP A 533 33.58 -12.23 -46.26
N ALA A 534 33.36 -12.05 -47.58
CA ALA A 534 34.35 -12.36 -48.63
C ALA A 534 35.39 -11.26 -48.87
N VAL A 535 35.24 -10.10 -48.26
CA VAL A 535 36.20 -8.98 -48.33
C VAL A 535 37.08 -8.94 -47.06
N GLU A 536 36.65 -9.57 -45.95
CA GLU A 536 37.43 -9.72 -44.72
C GLU A 536 38.25 -11.04 -44.65
N ALA A 537 38.06 -11.94 -45.60
CA ALA A 537 38.89 -13.14 -45.78
C ALA A 537 39.96 -12.94 -46.87
#